data_5f4bb921cc9fd7d0da2b1c5c1d81dd8f
#
_entry.id   5f4bb921cc9fd7d0da2b1c5c1d81dd8f
#
_cell.length_a   1.000
_cell.length_b   1.000
_cell.length_c   1.000
_cell.angle_alpha   90.00
_cell.angle_beta   90.00
_cell.angle_gamma   90.00
#
_symmetry.space_group_name_H-M   'P 1'
#
loop_
_entity.id
_entity.type
_entity.pdbx_description
1 polymer ?
#
loop_
_entity_poly.entity_id
_entity_poly.type
_entity_poly.pdbx_seq_one_letter_code
_entity_poly.pdbx_strand_id
1 'polypeptide(L)'
;QMKRLSMLASLLMVLCLQMAAQTWEDVKVGTSTRKTLTYVPKNVEKSPALVISLHGMNQDPGFQQNQTQWNALADTEGFIVTYPLGNNRMWDTGGMGDVMFVEAVMKDMELKHNVDKNRIYLSGFSMGSWLGYHCLETLGDKIAAFGPVSGVDIGKQPRANRMVPIMHIHGTADDVFKYTGDPYHMAGGYPSIEEYVKKWAAYEGCDVSNPQVIRPYPAGSTGPKATRTIYNNVNDDVEVNLIAIDGKGHWHSNEANGVNSTQELWNFFKRHQLNQHSTPDPNFQIYLCFGQSNMEGNAVIEAQD
;
A
#
# COMPACT_ATOMS: atom_id res chain seq x y z
N GLN A 1 -25.86 -57.37 -39.38
CA GLN A 1 -25.92 -55.89 -39.40
C GLN A 1 -25.85 -55.33 -37.95
N MET A 2 -24.64 -54.94 -37.51
CA MET A 2 -24.43 -54.30 -36.22
C MET A 2 -24.47 -52.78 -36.42
N LYS A 3 -25.48 -52.10 -35.86
CA LYS A 3 -25.55 -50.65 -35.81
C LYS A 3 -24.55 -50.14 -34.78
N ARG A 4 -23.54 -49.39 -35.23
CA ARG A 4 -22.63 -48.66 -34.35
C ARG A 4 -23.37 -47.44 -33.80
N LEU A 5 -23.61 -47.45 -32.50
CA LEU A 5 -24.12 -46.29 -31.73
C LEU A 5 -22.92 -45.39 -31.47
N SER A 6 -22.82 -44.29 -32.17
CA SER A 6 -21.84 -43.23 -31.87
C SER A 6 -22.36 -42.39 -30.70
N MET A 7 -21.71 -42.54 -29.59
CA MET A 7 -21.95 -41.73 -28.38
C MET A 7 -21.24 -40.38 -28.56
N LEU A 8 -21.97 -39.35 -28.96
CA LEU A 8 -21.51 -37.98 -28.90
C LEU A 8 -21.48 -37.57 -27.43
N ALA A 9 -20.29 -37.57 -26.83
CA ALA A 9 -20.06 -36.90 -25.53
C ALA A 9 -20.07 -35.40 -25.78
N SER A 10 -21.17 -34.72 -25.49
CA SER A 10 -21.24 -33.27 -25.45
C SER A 10 -20.46 -32.80 -24.24
N LEU A 11 -19.24 -32.30 -24.45
CA LEU A 11 -18.44 -31.62 -23.45
C LEU A 11 -19.12 -30.27 -23.16
N LEU A 12 -19.98 -30.22 -22.14
CA LEU A 12 -20.53 -28.97 -21.62
C LEU A 12 -19.37 -28.21 -20.96
N MET A 13 -18.75 -27.28 -21.69
CA MET A 13 -17.83 -26.33 -21.17
C MET A 13 -18.66 -25.29 -20.38
N VAL A 14 -18.80 -25.52 -19.06
CA VAL A 14 -19.39 -24.51 -18.16
C VAL A 14 -18.42 -23.33 -18.13
N LEU A 15 -18.67 -22.35 -18.98
CA LEU A 15 -18.06 -21.03 -18.82
C LEU A 15 -18.64 -20.43 -17.52
N CYS A 16 -17.93 -20.56 -16.41
CA CYS A 16 -18.21 -19.74 -15.23
C CYS A 16 -17.93 -18.29 -15.62
N LEU A 17 -18.97 -17.56 -15.98
CA LEU A 17 -18.94 -16.11 -16.10
C LEU A 17 -18.68 -15.57 -14.70
N GLN A 18 -17.45 -15.21 -14.42
CA GLN A 18 -17.10 -14.54 -13.17
C GLN A 18 -17.72 -13.16 -13.18
N MET A 19 -18.66 -12.92 -12.26
CA MET A 19 -19.28 -11.60 -12.09
C MET A 19 -18.48 -10.82 -11.05
N ALA A 20 -18.39 -9.49 -11.24
CA ALA A 20 -17.84 -8.63 -10.19
C ALA A 20 -18.67 -8.82 -8.91
N ALA A 21 -18.01 -8.99 -7.78
CA ALA A 21 -18.66 -9.22 -6.51
C ALA A 21 -18.17 -8.22 -5.46
N GLN A 22 -19.13 -7.66 -4.72
CA GLN A 22 -18.83 -6.83 -3.55
C GLN A 22 -19.48 -7.51 -2.34
N THR A 23 -18.66 -7.85 -1.34
CA THR A 23 -19.07 -8.67 -0.22
C THR A 23 -18.54 -8.14 1.10
N TRP A 24 -19.38 -8.11 2.12
CA TRP A 24 -18.93 -7.96 3.49
C TRP A 24 -18.34 -9.27 3.99
N GLU A 25 -17.10 -9.23 4.46
CA GLU A 25 -16.39 -10.39 4.97
C GLU A 25 -16.05 -10.22 6.44
N ASP A 26 -16.21 -11.32 7.19
CA ASP A 26 -15.80 -11.40 8.58
C ASP A 26 -14.31 -11.80 8.65
N VAL A 27 -13.54 -11.04 9.40
CA VAL A 27 -12.11 -11.23 9.63
C VAL A 27 -11.87 -11.53 11.11
N LYS A 28 -11.21 -12.62 11.43
CA LYS A 28 -10.86 -12.99 12.81
C LYS A 28 -9.61 -12.27 13.28
N VAL A 29 -9.69 -11.57 14.40
CA VAL A 29 -8.59 -10.88 15.06
C VAL A 29 -8.52 -11.36 16.50
N GLY A 30 -7.66 -12.33 16.78
CA GLY A 30 -7.66 -13.03 18.06
C GLY A 30 -9.02 -13.65 18.35
N THR A 31 -9.65 -13.25 19.47
CA THR A 31 -11.00 -13.72 19.87
C THR A 31 -12.14 -12.89 19.27
N SER A 32 -11.83 -11.75 18.63
CA SER A 32 -12.81 -10.84 18.05
C SER A 32 -13.05 -11.12 16.57
N THR A 33 -14.21 -10.66 16.07
CA THR A 33 -14.53 -10.65 14.64
C THR A 33 -14.72 -9.20 14.20
N ARG A 34 -13.99 -8.79 13.17
CA ARG A 34 -14.09 -7.48 12.51
C ARG A 34 -14.62 -7.67 11.10
N LYS A 35 -14.95 -6.60 10.43
CA LYS A 35 -15.52 -6.66 9.06
C LYS A 35 -14.68 -5.86 8.07
N THR A 36 -14.64 -6.35 6.85
CA THR A 36 -14.14 -5.59 5.70
C THR A 36 -15.13 -5.69 4.54
N LEU A 37 -15.18 -4.66 3.70
CA LEU A 37 -15.95 -4.68 2.46
C LEU A 37 -14.98 -4.96 1.32
N THR A 38 -15.10 -6.12 0.67
CA THR A 38 -14.18 -6.55 -0.39
C THR A 38 -14.86 -6.49 -1.75
N TYR A 39 -14.14 -5.98 -2.75
CA TYR A 39 -14.53 -5.96 -4.15
C TYR A 39 -13.59 -6.81 -4.98
N VAL A 40 -14.16 -7.78 -5.68
CA VAL A 40 -13.48 -8.68 -6.62
C VAL A 40 -13.99 -8.37 -8.03
N PRO A 41 -13.16 -7.87 -8.95
CA PRO A 41 -13.59 -7.54 -10.31
C PRO A 41 -13.83 -8.80 -11.15
N LYS A 42 -14.57 -8.67 -12.27
CA LYS A 42 -14.85 -9.78 -13.19
C LYS A 42 -13.60 -10.38 -13.82
N ASN A 43 -12.62 -9.51 -14.09
CA ASN A 43 -11.36 -9.85 -14.75
C ASN A 43 -10.22 -10.04 -13.74
N VAL A 44 -10.56 -10.45 -12.50
CA VAL A 44 -9.55 -10.67 -11.47
C VAL A 44 -8.45 -11.61 -11.95
N GLU A 45 -7.20 -11.26 -11.68
CA GLU A 45 -6.03 -12.11 -11.98
C GLU A 45 -6.08 -13.42 -11.19
N LYS A 46 -5.37 -14.45 -11.66
CA LYS A 46 -5.28 -15.75 -10.96
C LYS A 46 -4.63 -15.62 -9.58
N SER A 47 -3.64 -14.74 -9.43
CA SER A 47 -3.01 -14.38 -8.18
C SER A 47 -2.98 -12.84 -8.12
N PRO A 48 -4.10 -12.21 -7.73
CA PRO A 48 -4.27 -10.77 -7.88
C PRO A 48 -3.45 -9.99 -6.85
N ALA A 49 -3.07 -8.77 -7.21
CA ALA A 49 -2.63 -7.80 -6.23
C ALA A 49 -3.78 -7.42 -5.30
N LEU A 50 -3.46 -6.94 -4.11
CA LEU A 50 -4.41 -6.45 -3.12
C LEU A 50 -4.16 -4.97 -2.81
N VAL A 51 -5.21 -4.17 -2.85
CA VAL A 51 -5.21 -2.82 -2.25
C VAL A 51 -6.07 -2.84 -0.99
N ILE A 52 -5.48 -2.50 0.16
CA ILE A 52 -6.20 -2.27 1.42
C ILE A 52 -6.37 -0.76 1.55
N SER A 53 -7.61 -0.27 1.55
CA SER A 53 -7.93 1.15 1.58
C SER A 53 -8.62 1.55 2.88
N LEU A 54 -7.90 2.31 3.73
CA LEU A 54 -8.33 2.70 5.07
C LEU A 54 -9.08 4.03 5.04
N HIS A 55 -10.29 4.07 5.62
CA HIS A 55 -11.14 5.26 5.68
C HIS A 55 -10.66 6.32 6.68
N GLY A 56 -11.13 7.54 6.54
CA GLY A 56 -10.91 8.62 7.50
C GLY A 56 -11.76 8.50 8.77
N MET A 57 -11.51 9.38 9.73
CA MET A 57 -12.27 9.48 10.98
C MET A 57 -13.77 9.70 10.71
N ASN A 58 -14.63 8.98 11.43
CA ASN A 58 -16.09 9.01 11.30
C ASN A 58 -16.63 8.58 9.92
N GLN A 59 -15.79 8.06 9.04
CA GLN A 59 -16.15 7.46 7.77
C GLN A 59 -16.33 5.94 7.90
N ASP A 60 -16.74 5.29 6.83
CA ASP A 60 -16.93 3.85 6.73
C ASP A 60 -16.43 3.31 5.38
N PRO A 61 -16.39 1.99 5.18
CA PRO A 61 -15.95 1.37 3.93
C PRO A 61 -16.70 1.85 2.68
N GLY A 62 -18.00 2.08 2.77
CA GLY A 62 -18.80 2.58 1.64
C GLY A 62 -18.43 4.01 1.27
N PHE A 63 -18.18 4.86 2.25
CA PHE A 63 -17.70 6.21 2.01
C PHE A 63 -16.31 6.20 1.37
N GLN A 64 -15.38 5.37 1.92
CA GLN A 64 -14.02 5.23 1.38
C GLN A 64 -14.03 4.73 -0.06
N GLN A 65 -14.84 3.73 -0.37
CA GLN A 65 -15.03 3.24 -1.72
C GLN A 65 -15.49 4.35 -2.67
N ASN A 66 -16.51 5.12 -2.26
CA ASN A 66 -17.10 6.18 -3.10
C ASN A 66 -16.11 7.33 -3.34
N GLN A 67 -15.35 7.73 -2.32
CA GLN A 67 -14.39 8.83 -2.50
C GLN A 67 -13.14 8.42 -3.27
N THR A 68 -12.68 7.16 -3.15
CA THR A 68 -11.45 6.70 -3.81
C THR A 68 -11.67 6.10 -5.18
N GLN A 69 -12.84 5.53 -5.44
CA GLN A 69 -13.21 4.88 -6.72
C GLN A 69 -12.29 3.72 -7.14
N TRP A 70 -11.63 3.04 -6.17
CA TRP A 70 -10.75 1.90 -6.46
C TRP A 70 -11.44 0.79 -7.25
N ASN A 71 -12.75 0.54 -7.03
CA ASN A 71 -13.50 -0.51 -7.72
C ASN A 71 -13.48 -0.32 -9.24
N ALA A 72 -13.69 0.92 -9.71
CA ALA A 72 -13.68 1.23 -11.14
C ALA A 72 -12.30 0.96 -11.77
N LEU A 73 -11.22 1.23 -11.03
CA LEU A 73 -9.86 0.92 -11.49
C LEU A 73 -9.57 -0.58 -11.42
N ALA A 74 -10.05 -1.28 -10.39
CA ALA A 74 -9.94 -2.73 -10.28
C ALA A 74 -10.60 -3.45 -11.46
N ASP A 75 -11.72 -2.93 -11.97
CA ASP A 75 -12.41 -3.49 -13.16
C ASP A 75 -11.56 -3.44 -14.43
N THR A 76 -10.56 -2.57 -14.51
CA THR A 76 -9.64 -2.48 -15.66
C THR A 76 -8.32 -3.16 -15.42
N GLU A 77 -7.82 -3.16 -14.18
CA GLU A 77 -6.46 -3.61 -13.83
C GLU A 77 -6.42 -5.00 -13.18
N GLY A 78 -7.57 -5.59 -12.78
CA GLY A 78 -7.68 -6.99 -12.33
C GLY A 78 -7.23 -7.26 -10.89
N PHE A 79 -6.98 -6.24 -10.06
CA PHE A 79 -6.63 -6.40 -8.64
C PHE A 79 -7.87 -6.46 -7.74
N ILE A 80 -7.71 -6.93 -6.52
CA ILE A 80 -8.74 -6.89 -5.48
C ILE A 80 -8.55 -5.66 -4.61
N VAL A 81 -9.65 -5.04 -4.20
CA VAL A 81 -9.62 -3.99 -3.18
C VAL A 81 -10.49 -4.36 -1.99
N THR A 82 -9.99 -4.10 -0.79
CA THR A 82 -10.74 -4.29 0.45
C THR A 82 -10.70 -3.03 1.30
N TYR A 83 -11.82 -2.76 1.97
CA TYR A 83 -12.05 -1.58 2.79
C TYR A 83 -12.39 -2.03 4.21
N PRO A 84 -11.40 -2.11 5.11
CA PRO A 84 -11.64 -2.49 6.50
C PRO A 84 -12.52 -1.47 7.23
N LEU A 85 -13.37 -1.96 8.15
CA LEU A 85 -14.20 -1.12 9.00
C LEU A 85 -13.54 -0.86 10.36
N GLY A 86 -13.21 0.38 10.63
CA GLY A 86 -12.71 0.84 11.91
C GLY A 86 -13.75 0.70 13.03
N ASN A 87 -13.32 0.43 14.26
CA ASN A 87 -14.20 0.38 15.43
C ASN A 87 -14.88 1.73 15.63
N ASN A 88 -16.22 1.75 15.67
CA ASN A 88 -16.99 2.99 15.73
C ASN A 88 -16.58 4.01 14.65
N ARG A 89 -16.16 3.53 13.48
CA ARG A 89 -15.64 4.35 12.35
C ARG A 89 -14.39 5.18 12.72
N MET A 90 -13.57 4.65 13.62
CA MET A 90 -12.33 5.22 14.11
C MET A 90 -11.21 4.18 14.05
N TRP A 91 -9.96 4.64 14.11
CA TRP A 91 -8.78 3.80 14.17
C TRP A 91 -8.00 4.01 15.46
N ASP A 92 -7.44 2.93 16.01
CA ASP A 92 -6.43 2.99 17.05
C ASP A 92 -5.06 3.30 16.41
N THR A 93 -4.71 4.57 16.34
CA THR A 93 -3.46 5.04 15.72
C THR A 93 -2.25 5.00 16.66
N GLY A 94 -2.43 4.60 17.91
CA GLY A 94 -1.36 4.52 18.91
C GLY A 94 -1.07 3.13 19.45
N GLY A 95 -2.02 2.20 19.29
CA GLY A 95 -1.91 0.83 19.76
C GLY A 95 -1.80 -0.20 18.64
N MET A 96 -1.77 -1.47 19.02
CA MET A 96 -1.61 -2.59 18.09
C MET A 96 -2.94 -3.17 17.58
N GLY A 97 -4.09 -2.74 18.13
CA GLY A 97 -5.38 -3.37 17.83
C GLY A 97 -5.75 -3.32 16.35
N ASP A 98 -5.64 -2.16 15.73
CA ASP A 98 -5.93 -2.00 14.30
C ASP A 98 -4.77 -2.43 13.39
N VAL A 99 -3.52 -2.40 13.86
CA VAL A 99 -2.38 -3.01 13.16
C VAL A 99 -2.58 -4.52 13.01
N MET A 100 -2.97 -5.21 14.10
CA MET A 100 -3.31 -6.64 14.06
C MET A 100 -4.52 -6.93 13.17
N PHE A 101 -5.49 -6.01 13.10
CA PHE A 101 -6.62 -6.15 12.19
C PHE A 101 -6.20 -6.03 10.73
N VAL A 102 -5.36 -5.06 10.37
CA VAL A 102 -4.81 -4.93 9.01
C VAL A 102 -4.02 -6.19 8.62
N GLU A 103 -3.19 -6.73 9.52
CA GLU A 103 -2.48 -7.99 9.29
C GLU A 103 -3.44 -9.18 9.08
N ALA A 104 -4.50 -9.25 9.88
CA ALA A 104 -5.50 -10.30 9.74
C ALA A 104 -6.25 -10.19 8.40
N VAL A 105 -6.54 -8.97 7.94
CA VAL A 105 -7.12 -8.72 6.60
C VAL A 105 -6.18 -9.24 5.51
N MET A 106 -4.88 -8.96 5.57
CA MET A 106 -3.91 -9.49 4.60
C MET A 106 -3.98 -11.01 4.50
N LYS A 107 -3.89 -11.69 5.64
CA LYS A 107 -3.95 -13.16 5.72
C LYS A 107 -5.28 -13.74 5.23
N ASP A 108 -6.38 -13.08 5.57
CA ASP A 108 -7.72 -13.52 5.17
C ASP A 108 -7.92 -13.40 3.64
N MET A 109 -7.41 -12.31 3.04
CA MET A 109 -7.45 -12.11 1.59
C MET A 109 -6.56 -13.11 0.84
N GLU A 110 -5.38 -13.45 1.36
CA GLU A 110 -4.53 -14.51 0.81
C GLU A 110 -5.27 -15.86 0.81
N LEU A 111 -5.93 -16.20 1.90
CA LEU A 111 -6.62 -17.49 2.06
C LEU A 111 -7.90 -17.58 1.22
N LYS A 112 -8.71 -16.53 1.16
CA LYS A 112 -10.02 -16.55 0.49
C LYS A 112 -9.94 -16.25 -1.02
N HIS A 113 -9.00 -15.40 -1.41
CA HIS A 113 -8.94 -14.82 -2.75
C HIS A 113 -7.64 -15.11 -3.49
N ASN A 114 -6.74 -15.93 -2.91
CA ASN A 114 -5.44 -16.28 -3.50
C ASN A 114 -4.60 -15.05 -3.91
N VAL A 115 -4.65 -14.00 -3.08
CA VAL A 115 -3.89 -12.76 -3.29
C VAL A 115 -2.40 -13.04 -3.33
N ASP A 116 -1.68 -12.36 -4.23
CA ASP A 116 -0.22 -12.38 -4.26
C ASP A 116 0.35 -11.60 -3.07
N LYS A 117 0.90 -12.34 -2.11
CA LYS A 117 1.51 -11.75 -0.89
C LYS A 117 2.65 -10.76 -1.16
N ASN A 118 3.25 -10.80 -2.36
CA ASN A 118 4.30 -9.86 -2.75
C ASN A 118 3.75 -8.56 -3.33
N ARG A 119 2.45 -8.50 -3.63
CA ARG A 119 1.75 -7.36 -4.21
C ARG A 119 0.59 -6.89 -3.34
N ILE A 120 0.85 -6.72 -2.04
CA ILE A 120 -0.10 -6.14 -1.08
C ILE A 120 0.27 -4.67 -0.87
N TYR A 121 -0.67 -3.79 -1.17
CA TYR A 121 -0.52 -2.35 -1.08
C TYR A 121 -1.46 -1.78 -0.03
N LEU A 122 -0.96 -0.84 0.76
CA LEU A 122 -1.74 -0.13 1.75
C LEU A 122 -2.00 1.29 1.26
N SER A 123 -3.23 1.75 1.36
CA SER A 123 -3.63 3.14 1.13
C SER A 123 -4.51 3.62 2.28
N GLY A 124 -4.50 4.90 2.56
CA GLY A 124 -5.35 5.47 3.58
C GLY A 124 -5.69 6.92 3.28
N PHE A 125 -6.83 7.37 3.80
CA PHE A 125 -7.23 8.78 3.78
C PHE A 125 -7.31 9.31 5.21
N SER A 126 -6.74 10.50 5.46
CA SER A 126 -6.87 11.18 6.77
C SER A 126 -6.37 10.28 7.93
N MET A 127 -7.22 9.97 8.90
CA MET A 127 -6.91 9.03 9.99
C MET A 127 -6.50 7.64 9.49
N GLY A 128 -7.00 7.20 8.31
CA GLY A 128 -6.54 5.97 7.66
C GLY A 128 -5.09 6.05 7.18
N SER A 129 -4.61 7.22 6.75
CA SER A 129 -3.20 7.46 6.46
C SER A 129 -2.35 7.40 7.74
N TRP A 130 -2.86 7.98 8.82
CA TRP A 130 -2.19 7.93 10.13
C TRP A 130 -1.99 6.46 10.56
N LEU A 131 -3.06 5.65 10.57
CA LEU A 131 -2.93 4.23 10.85
C LEU A 131 -1.98 3.53 9.86
N GLY A 132 -2.03 3.89 8.58
CA GLY A 132 -1.16 3.31 7.56
C GLY A 132 0.33 3.52 7.86
N TYR A 133 0.74 4.73 8.23
CA TYR A 133 2.11 4.99 8.67
C TYR A 133 2.47 4.18 9.93
N HIS A 134 1.55 4.09 10.89
CA HIS A 134 1.76 3.28 12.09
C HIS A 134 1.91 1.78 11.79
N CYS A 135 1.21 1.27 10.77
CA CYS A 135 1.37 -0.12 10.31
C CYS A 135 2.77 -0.43 9.79
N LEU A 136 3.48 0.55 9.21
CA LEU A 136 4.82 0.30 8.65
C LEU A 136 5.84 -0.15 9.70
N GLU A 137 5.64 0.24 10.96
CA GLU A 137 6.54 -0.13 12.07
C GLU A 137 6.65 -1.66 12.24
N THR A 138 5.56 -2.40 11.98
CA THR A 138 5.49 -3.86 12.20
C THR A 138 5.10 -4.67 10.97
N LEU A 139 4.48 -4.05 9.96
CA LEU A 139 3.99 -4.72 8.76
C LEU A 139 4.69 -4.26 7.47
N GLY A 140 5.71 -3.40 7.56
CA GLY A 140 6.44 -2.91 6.39
C GLY A 140 7.01 -4.04 5.53
N ASP A 141 7.41 -5.17 6.14
CA ASP A 141 7.88 -6.38 5.47
C ASP A 141 6.80 -7.16 4.70
N LYS A 142 5.51 -6.79 4.90
CA LYS A 142 4.35 -7.38 4.21
C LYS A 142 3.67 -6.41 3.25
N ILE A 143 4.07 -5.13 3.25
CA ILE A 143 3.49 -4.06 2.44
C ILE A 143 4.46 -3.72 1.30
N ALA A 144 4.07 -3.99 0.06
CA ALA A 144 4.92 -3.74 -1.11
C ALA A 144 5.12 -2.24 -1.38
N ALA A 145 4.09 -1.43 -1.17
CA ALA A 145 4.14 0.04 -1.22
C ALA A 145 2.99 0.66 -0.42
N PHE A 146 3.17 1.91 0.01
CA PHE A 146 2.19 2.65 0.80
C PHE A 146 1.79 3.97 0.15
N GLY A 147 0.48 4.25 0.13
CA GLY A 147 -0.14 5.43 -0.47
C GLY A 147 -1.00 6.23 0.52
N PRO A 148 -0.40 7.06 1.39
CA PRO A 148 -1.14 7.96 2.27
C PRO A 148 -1.69 9.16 1.53
N VAL A 149 -2.94 9.54 1.85
CA VAL A 149 -3.60 10.74 1.33
C VAL A 149 -4.09 11.60 2.51
N SER A 150 -3.64 12.84 2.58
CA SER A 150 -4.09 13.86 3.56
C SER A 150 -4.03 13.38 5.02
N GLY A 151 -2.91 12.77 5.43
CA GLY A 151 -2.71 12.36 6.83
C GLY A 151 -1.29 11.91 7.13
N VAL A 152 -0.83 12.08 8.37
CA VAL A 152 0.51 11.76 8.85
C VAL A 152 0.43 11.00 10.18
N ASP A 153 1.50 10.33 10.60
CA ASP A 153 1.63 9.76 11.95
C ASP A 153 2.05 10.87 12.93
N ILE A 154 1.07 11.40 13.66
CA ILE A 154 1.26 12.57 14.51
C ILE A 154 2.12 12.21 15.72
N GLY A 155 3.08 13.08 16.05
CA GLY A 155 3.93 12.96 17.24
C GLY A 155 5.02 11.91 17.14
N LYS A 156 5.15 11.23 16.00
CA LYS A 156 6.16 10.18 15.81
C LYS A 156 7.20 10.54 14.75
N GLN A 157 8.37 9.91 14.88
CA GLN A 157 9.40 9.89 13.84
C GLN A 157 9.18 8.72 12.88
N PRO A 158 9.67 8.79 11.63
CA PRO A 158 9.61 7.68 10.69
C PRO A 158 10.12 6.37 11.28
N ARG A 159 9.33 5.31 11.13
CA ARG A 159 9.65 3.95 11.57
C ARG A 159 9.00 2.91 10.69
N ALA A 160 9.79 2.00 10.17
CA ALA A 160 9.33 0.82 9.43
C ALA A 160 10.28 -0.35 9.71
N ASN A 161 9.80 -1.59 9.64
CA ASN A 161 10.63 -2.79 9.80
C ASN A 161 11.28 -3.24 8.47
N ARG A 162 11.03 -2.51 7.38
CA ARG A 162 11.66 -2.63 6.06
C ARG A 162 11.60 -1.26 5.37
N MET A 163 12.49 -0.99 4.43
CA MET A 163 12.34 0.16 3.53
C MET A 163 11.11 -0.03 2.64
N VAL A 164 10.17 0.90 2.70
CA VAL A 164 8.87 0.82 2.01
C VAL A 164 8.73 1.99 1.03
N PRO A 165 8.49 1.73 -0.27
CA PRO A 165 8.16 2.80 -1.21
C PRO A 165 6.89 3.54 -0.77
N ILE A 166 6.92 4.88 -0.75
CA ILE A 166 5.82 5.73 -0.28
C ILE A 166 5.46 6.78 -1.33
N MET A 167 4.15 6.91 -1.65
CA MET A 167 3.64 8.06 -2.40
C MET A 167 2.62 8.81 -1.55
N HIS A 168 3.03 9.93 -0.96
CA HIS A 168 2.17 10.81 -0.18
C HIS A 168 1.48 11.83 -1.09
N ILE A 169 0.16 11.94 -1.01
CA ILE A 169 -0.63 12.94 -1.75
C ILE A 169 -1.31 13.87 -0.75
N HIS A 170 -1.18 15.18 -0.94
CA HIS A 170 -1.71 16.15 0.01
C HIS A 170 -2.15 17.46 -0.68
N GLY A 171 -3.23 18.05 -0.19
CA GLY A 171 -3.67 19.36 -0.62
C GLY A 171 -2.95 20.49 0.12
N THR A 172 -2.49 21.52 -0.59
CA THR A 172 -1.78 22.65 0.05
C THR A 172 -2.68 23.56 0.90
N ALA A 173 -4.01 23.46 0.73
CA ALA A 173 -5.02 24.15 1.54
C ALA A 173 -5.75 23.22 2.52
N ASP A 174 -5.16 22.07 2.84
CA ASP A 174 -5.69 21.17 3.86
C ASP A 174 -5.67 21.86 5.23
N ASP A 175 -6.83 21.98 5.85
CA ASP A 175 -7.06 22.67 7.12
C ASP A 175 -7.25 21.70 8.31
N VAL A 176 -7.33 20.39 8.03
CA VAL A 176 -7.43 19.31 9.02
C VAL A 176 -6.03 18.75 9.33
N PHE A 177 -5.36 18.17 8.33
CA PHE A 177 -3.93 17.87 8.39
C PHE A 177 -3.17 18.98 7.65
N LYS A 178 -2.93 20.09 8.36
CA LYS A 178 -2.38 21.32 7.77
C LYS A 178 -1.09 21.07 7.00
N TYR A 179 -1.07 21.49 5.73
CA TYR A 179 0.13 21.35 4.87
C TYR A 179 1.38 22.00 5.48
N THR A 180 1.19 23.13 6.19
CA THR A 180 2.26 23.85 6.89
C THR A 180 2.71 23.20 8.19
N GLY A 181 2.08 22.09 8.57
CA GLY A 181 2.30 21.42 9.85
C GLY A 181 1.46 21.99 11.00
N ASP A 182 1.44 21.27 12.10
CA ASP A 182 0.80 21.68 13.34
C ASP A 182 1.66 21.24 14.55
N PRO A 183 2.63 22.07 14.98
CA PRO A 183 3.54 21.72 16.08
C PRO A 183 2.83 21.63 17.43
N TYR A 184 1.60 22.17 17.53
CA TYR A 184 0.80 22.20 18.75
C TYR A 184 -0.38 21.24 18.74
N HIS A 185 -0.43 20.34 17.77
CA HIS A 185 -1.47 19.32 17.71
C HIS A 185 -1.46 18.49 19.00
N MET A 186 -2.66 18.26 19.59
CA MET A 186 -2.81 17.61 20.90
C MET A 186 -2.21 16.20 20.99
N ALA A 187 -2.05 15.51 19.85
CA ALA A 187 -1.45 14.18 19.79
C ALA A 187 0.09 14.21 19.61
N GLY A 188 0.75 15.36 19.72
CA GLY A 188 2.22 15.46 19.73
C GLY A 188 2.84 16.32 18.64
N GLY A 189 2.03 16.94 17.77
CA GLY A 189 2.50 17.83 16.71
C GLY A 189 3.17 17.11 15.54
N TYR A 190 3.29 17.81 14.39
CA TYR A 190 4.00 17.36 13.20
C TYR A 190 4.53 18.56 12.39
N PRO A 191 5.64 18.41 11.65
CA PRO A 191 6.21 19.47 10.81
C PRO A 191 5.35 19.70 9.55
N SER A 192 5.75 20.62 8.66
CA SER A 192 5.13 20.74 7.35
C SER A 192 5.14 19.38 6.61
N ILE A 193 4.17 19.17 5.72
CA ILE A 193 4.07 17.92 4.96
C ILE A 193 5.32 17.70 4.12
N GLU A 194 5.90 18.74 3.54
CA GLU A 194 7.18 18.64 2.82
C GLU A 194 8.31 18.10 3.71
N GLU A 195 8.46 18.66 4.90
CA GLU A 195 9.49 18.21 5.85
C GLU A 195 9.19 16.82 6.39
N TYR A 196 7.91 16.49 6.61
CA TYR A 196 7.49 15.17 7.06
C TYR A 196 7.86 14.08 6.03
N VAL A 197 7.52 14.31 4.75
CA VAL A 197 7.84 13.37 3.66
C VAL A 197 9.34 13.30 3.42
N LYS A 198 10.05 14.41 3.53
CA LYS A 198 11.53 14.45 3.45
C LYS A 198 12.18 13.62 4.57
N LYS A 199 11.65 13.65 5.79
CA LYS A 199 12.13 12.79 6.89
C LYS A 199 11.91 11.31 6.60
N TRP A 200 10.76 10.95 6.02
CA TRP A 200 10.53 9.58 5.56
C TRP A 200 11.51 9.20 4.45
N ALA A 201 11.73 10.06 3.47
CA ALA A 201 12.71 9.82 2.41
C ALA A 201 14.12 9.58 2.96
N ALA A 202 14.56 10.39 3.94
CA ALA A 202 15.84 10.19 4.61
C ALA A 202 15.90 8.86 5.38
N TYR A 203 14.81 8.50 6.08
CA TYR A 203 14.70 7.23 6.79
C TYR A 203 14.77 6.02 5.85
N GLU A 204 14.12 6.10 4.68
CA GLU A 204 14.15 5.08 3.62
C GLU A 204 15.45 5.09 2.79
N GLY A 205 16.46 5.86 3.22
CA GLY A 205 17.78 5.91 2.59
C GLY A 205 17.83 6.64 1.25
N CYS A 206 16.81 7.44 0.92
CA CYS A 206 16.78 8.23 -0.30
C CYS A 206 17.72 9.44 -0.24
N ASP A 207 18.24 9.87 -1.40
CA ASP A 207 18.96 11.15 -1.50
C ASP A 207 17.98 12.33 -1.35
N VAL A 208 18.02 12.97 -0.19
CA VAL A 208 17.19 14.13 0.14
C VAL A 208 17.81 15.46 -0.25
N SER A 209 19.03 15.45 -0.78
CA SER A 209 19.75 16.66 -1.21
C SER A 209 19.45 17.07 -2.65
N ASN A 210 19.04 16.10 -3.49
CA ASN A 210 18.82 16.33 -4.92
C ASN A 210 17.54 15.61 -5.43
N PRO A 211 16.34 15.99 -4.93
CA PRO A 211 15.08 15.40 -5.40
C PRO A 211 14.78 15.80 -6.85
N GLN A 212 14.12 14.89 -7.58
CA GLN A 212 13.48 15.27 -8.84
C GLN A 212 12.18 16.02 -8.56
N VAL A 213 12.04 17.23 -9.13
CA VAL A 213 10.83 18.05 -8.96
C VAL A 213 10.16 18.24 -10.34
N ILE A 214 8.88 17.89 -10.42
CA ILE A 214 8.05 18.03 -11.63
C ILE A 214 6.92 19.01 -11.32
N ARG A 215 6.88 20.13 -12.07
CA ARG A 215 5.85 21.16 -11.99
C ARG A 215 5.64 21.83 -13.35
N PRO A 216 4.40 22.02 -13.86
CA PRO A 216 3.15 21.47 -13.25
C PRO A 216 3.07 19.96 -13.37
N TYR A 217 2.35 19.35 -12.45
CA TYR A 217 2.07 17.92 -12.44
C TYR A 217 0.55 17.68 -12.42
N PRO A 218 -0.01 16.70 -13.17
CA PRO A 218 0.64 16.03 -14.31
C PRO A 218 0.99 17.01 -15.43
N ALA A 219 2.00 16.69 -16.26
CA ALA A 219 2.37 17.54 -17.38
C ALA A 219 1.19 17.72 -18.34
N GLY A 220 0.94 18.98 -18.78
CA GLY A 220 -0.21 19.30 -19.63
C GLY A 220 -1.56 19.37 -18.92
N SER A 221 -1.60 19.26 -17.59
CA SER A 221 -2.83 19.40 -16.79
C SER A 221 -3.49 20.75 -17.02
N THR A 222 -4.81 20.73 -17.23
CA THR A 222 -5.68 21.94 -17.30
C THR A 222 -6.46 22.15 -15.99
N GLY A 223 -6.43 21.19 -15.08
CA GLY A 223 -7.02 21.27 -13.74
C GLY A 223 -6.11 21.94 -12.69
N PRO A 224 -6.38 21.76 -11.40
CA PRO A 224 -5.52 22.24 -10.33
C PRO A 224 -4.07 21.78 -10.54
N LYS A 225 -3.12 22.71 -10.41
CA LYS A 225 -1.70 22.41 -10.54
C LYS A 225 -1.24 21.65 -9.32
N ALA A 226 -0.25 20.77 -9.51
CA ALA A 226 0.45 20.12 -8.43
C ALA A 226 1.96 20.18 -8.64
N THR A 227 2.69 19.93 -7.58
CA THR A 227 4.13 19.66 -7.61
C THR A 227 4.34 18.22 -7.19
N ARG A 228 5.07 17.45 -8.00
CA ARG A 228 5.54 16.11 -7.60
C ARG A 228 7.02 16.20 -7.27
N THR A 229 7.38 15.82 -6.05
CA THR A 229 8.77 15.72 -5.58
C THR A 229 9.08 14.24 -5.37
N ILE A 230 10.18 13.76 -5.95
CA ILE A 230 10.60 12.35 -5.92
C ILE A 230 11.98 12.26 -5.30
N TYR A 231 12.10 11.49 -4.24
CA TYR A 231 13.35 11.10 -3.59
C TYR A 231 13.61 9.62 -3.90
N ASN A 232 14.80 9.28 -4.37
CA ASN A 232 15.15 7.92 -4.76
C ASN A 232 16.29 7.38 -3.92
N ASN A 233 16.19 6.11 -3.54
CA ASN A 233 17.30 5.28 -3.10
C ASN A 233 17.65 4.31 -4.23
N VAL A 234 18.66 4.65 -5.02
CA VAL A 234 19.03 3.90 -6.22
C VAL A 234 19.62 2.50 -5.91
N ASN A 235 20.08 2.28 -4.69
CA ASN A 235 20.68 1.00 -4.29
C ASN A 235 19.60 -0.06 -3.96
N ASP A 236 18.45 0.40 -3.46
CA ASP A 236 17.38 -0.48 -2.95
C ASP A 236 16.08 -0.37 -3.74
N ASP A 237 16.09 0.36 -4.88
CA ASP A 237 14.90 0.62 -5.72
C ASP A 237 13.69 1.14 -4.91
N VAL A 238 13.97 1.93 -3.87
CA VAL A 238 12.98 2.58 -3.03
C VAL A 238 12.83 4.04 -3.43
N GLU A 239 11.60 4.48 -3.53
CA GLU A 239 11.29 5.89 -3.78
C GLU A 239 10.26 6.41 -2.78
N VAL A 240 10.43 7.66 -2.36
CA VAL A 240 9.45 8.41 -1.59
C VAL A 240 9.01 9.62 -2.40
N ASN A 241 7.72 9.71 -2.65
CA ASN A 241 7.12 10.76 -3.46
C ASN A 241 6.20 11.65 -2.62
N LEU A 242 6.18 12.94 -2.93
CA LEU A 242 5.15 13.87 -2.49
C LEU A 242 4.45 14.45 -3.71
N ILE A 243 3.11 14.34 -3.79
CA ILE A 243 2.29 15.11 -4.72
C ILE A 243 1.52 16.16 -3.91
N ALA A 244 1.95 17.41 -4.02
CA ALA A 244 1.31 18.56 -3.37
C ALA A 244 0.37 19.24 -4.37
N ILE A 245 -0.96 19.20 -4.10
CA ILE A 245 -2.00 19.72 -5.00
C ILE A 245 -2.38 21.13 -4.56
N ASP A 246 -2.11 22.12 -5.42
CA ASP A 246 -2.32 23.54 -5.13
C ASP A 246 -3.80 23.83 -4.81
N GLY A 247 -4.06 24.48 -3.67
CA GLY A 247 -5.39 24.90 -3.25
C GLY A 247 -6.38 23.79 -2.90
N LYS A 248 -5.97 22.51 -2.97
CA LYS A 248 -6.82 21.39 -2.56
C LYS A 248 -6.91 21.37 -1.02
N GLY A 249 -8.13 21.21 -0.52
CA GLY A 249 -8.41 21.01 0.91
C GLY A 249 -8.30 19.53 1.32
N HIS A 250 -8.91 19.18 2.46
CA HIS A 250 -8.87 17.85 3.06
C HIS A 250 -9.79 16.84 2.34
N TRP A 251 -9.42 16.45 1.12
CA TRP A 251 -10.18 15.52 0.29
C TRP A 251 -9.28 14.64 -0.59
N HIS A 252 -9.75 13.42 -0.86
CA HIS A 252 -9.16 12.59 -1.91
C HIS A 252 -9.40 13.25 -3.28
N SER A 253 -8.37 13.42 -4.09
CA SER A 253 -8.50 14.07 -5.40
C SER A 253 -8.87 13.06 -6.48
N ASN A 254 -9.92 13.36 -7.25
CA ASN A 254 -10.36 12.56 -8.41
C ASN A 254 -10.47 13.46 -9.67
N GLU A 255 -9.55 14.41 -9.83
CA GLU A 255 -9.59 15.37 -10.92
C GLU A 255 -9.22 14.72 -12.26
N ALA A 256 -10.16 14.68 -13.20
CA ALA A 256 -9.93 14.10 -14.53
C ALA A 256 -8.87 14.85 -15.34
N ASN A 257 -8.75 16.18 -15.13
CA ASN A 257 -7.82 17.05 -15.83
C ASN A 257 -6.66 17.53 -14.92
N GLY A 258 -6.42 16.82 -13.82
CA GLY A 258 -5.43 17.13 -12.81
C GLY A 258 -4.90 15.86 -12.15
N VAL A 259 -4.74 15.89 -10.82
CA VAL A 259 -4.31 14.72 -10.06
C VAL A 259 -5.51 13.84 -9.73
N ASN A 260 -5.54 12.62 -10.25
CA ASN A 260 -6.39 11.55 -9.77
C ASN A 260 -5.58 10.68 -8.82
N SER A 261 -5.82 10.83 -7.52
CA SER A 261 -5.02 10.16 -6.48
C SER A 261 -5.02 8.64 -6.61
N THR A 262 -6.15 8.03 -6.93
CA THR A 262 -6.26 6.57 -7.09
C THR A 262 -5.43 6.07 -8.28
N GLN A 263 -5.50 6.76 -9.42
CA GLN A 263 -4.71 6.41 -10.59
C GLN A 263 -3.20 6.61 -10.34
N GLU A 264 -2.80 7.70 -9.66
CA GLU A 264 -1.40 7.96 -9.30
C GLU A 264 -0.87 6.87 -8.36
N LEU A 265 -1.65 6.53 -7.32
CA LEU A 265 -1.28 5.48 -6.37
C LEU A 265 -1.17 4.12 -7.07
N TRP A 266 -2.11 3.77 -7.96
CA TRP A 266 -2.00 2.50 -8.69
C TRP A 266 -0.80 2.46 -9.62
N ASN A 267 -0.54 3.53 -10.38
CA ASN A 267 0.64 3.64 -11.24
C ASN A 267 1.94 3.54 -10.45
N PHE A 268 1.94 3.99 -9.20
CA PHE A 268 3.04 3.81 -8.26
C PHE A 268 3.11 2.37 -7.75
N PHE A 269 2.04 1.83 -7.21
CA PHE A 269 1.98 0.51 -6.59
C PHE A 269 2.44 -0.61 -7.51
N LYS A 270 1.91 -0.65 -8.75
CA LYS A 270 2.20 -1.74 -9.70
C LYS A 270 3.67 -1.83 -10.13
N ARG A 271 4.50 -0.86 -9.78
CA ARG A 271 5.95 -0.89 -10.00
C ARG A 271 6.73 -1.56 -8.86
N HIS A 272 6.09 -1.79 -7.72
CA HIS A 272 6.73 -2.28 -6.51
C HIS A 272 6.18 -3.64 -6.08
N GLN A 273 7.06 -4.55 -5.69
CA GLN A 273 6.72 -5.84 -5.07
C GLN A 273 7.80 -6.26 -4.07
N LEU A 274 7.45 -7.09 -3.09
CA LEU A 274 8.35 -7.44 -2.00
C LEU A 274 9.63 -8.17 -2.46
N ASN A 275 9.57 -8.95 -3.52
CA ASN A 275 10.68 -9.79 -3.99
C ASN A 275 11.44 -9.21 -5.20
N GLN A 276 11.32 -7.91 -5.48
CA GLN A 276 12.02 -7.29 -6.61
C GLN A 276 13.56 -7.34 -6.48
N HIS A 277 14.08 -7.47 -5.25
CA HIS A 277 15.52 -7.50 -4.99
C HIS A 277 16.15 -8.89 -4.94
N SER A 278 15.39 -9.94 -5.24
CA SER A 278 15.91 -11.31 -5.30
C SER A 278 16.12 -11.80 -6.73
N THR A 279 16.83 -11.06 -7.58
CA THR A 279 17.73 -11.76 -8.50
C THR A 279 18.81 -12.34 -7.59
N PRO A 280 18.91 -13.68 -7.45
CA PRO A 280 20.02 -14.25 -6.71
C PRO A 280 21.29 -13.68 -7.36
N ASP A 281 22.13 -13.00 -6.61
CA ASP A 281 23.47 -12.70 -7.07
C ASP A 281 24.07 -14.07 -7.45
N PRO A 282 24.39 -14.32 -8.73
CA PRO A 282 24.93 -15.60 -9.16
C PRO A 282 26.26 -15.94 -8.43
N ASN A 283 26.84 -14.94 -7.75
CA ASN A 283 28.03 -15.07 -6.93
C ASN A 283 27.71 -15.16 -5.43
N PHE A 284 26.42 -15.08 -5.03
CA PHE A 284 26.04 -15.19 -3.62
C PHE A 284 26.18 -16.64 -3.17
N GLN A 285 27.16 -16.89 -2.29
CA GLN A 285 27.40 -18.19 -1.70
C GLN A 285 27.02 -18.18 -0.23
N ILE A 286 26.14 -19.11 0.17
CA ILE A 286 25.81 -19.32 1.57
C ILE A 286 26.77 -20.37 2.13
N TYR A 287 27.63 -19.95 3.04
CA TYR A 287 28.49 -20.87 3.81
C TYR A 287 27.75 -21.28 5.08
N LEU A 288 27.38 -22.55 5.18
CA LEU A 288 26.84 -23.12 6.41
C LEU A 288 28.02 -23.56 7.31
N CYS A 289 28.31 -22.76 8.32
CA CYS A 289 29.30 -23.12 9.32
C CYS A 289 28.68 -24.05 10.36
N PHE A 290 29.15 -25.30 10.38
CA PHE A 290 28.76 -26.28 11.39
C PHE A 290 29.84 -26.35 12.46
N GLY A 291 29.45 -26.25 13.72
CA GLY A 291 30.33 -26.34 14.87
C GLY A 291 30.45 -25.02 15.63
N GLN A 292 30.48 -25.10 16.94
CA GLN A 292 30.42 -23.96 17.84
C GLN A 292 31.58 -22.97 17.60
N SER A 293 32.80 -23.46 17.45
CA SER A 293 34.00 -22.64 17.23
C SER A 293 33.98 -21.86 15.91
N ASN A 294 33.40 -22.42 14.86
CA ASN A 294 33.28 -21.72 13.58
C ASN A 294 32.16 -20.66 13.61
N MET A 295 31.09 -20.87 14.37
CA MET A 295 30.02 -19.90 14.54
C MET A 295 30.46 -18.69 15.38
N GLU A 296 31.41 -18.86 16.28
CA GLU A 296 31.98 -17.78 17.08
C GLU A 296 33.11 -17.00 16.37
N GLY A 297 33.46 -17.39 15.15
CA GLY A 297 34.50 -16.72 14.37
C GLY A 297 35.91 -16.96 14.90
N ASN A 298 36.12 -17.99 15.72
CA ASN A 298 37.41 -18.33 16.31
C ASN A 298 38.30 -19.23 15.41
N ALA A 299 37.81 -19.64 14.26
CA ALA A 299 38.56 -20.40 13.28
C ALA A 299 39.33 -19.45 12.35
N VAL A 300 40.64 -19.65 12.25
CA VAL A 300 41.48 -18.98 11.25
C VAL A 300 41.10 -19.55 9.88
N ILE A 301 40.59 -18.71 9.01
CA ILE A 301 40.40 -19.09 7.60
C ILE A 301 41.79 -19.15 6.98
N GLU A 302 42.33 -20.33 6.76
CA GLU A 302 43.51 -20.49 5.93
C GLU A 302 43.14 -20.12 4.49
N ALA A 303 43.88 -19.17 3.93
CA ALA A 303 43.80 -18.83 2.53
C ALA A 303 44.34 -20.00 1.69
N GLN A 304 43.49 -20.95 1.43
CA GLN A 304 43.76 -21.99 0.45
C GLN A 304 42.55 -22.26 -0.38
N ASP A 305 42.82 -22.10 -1.65
CA ASP A 305 42.15 -22.59 -2.84
C ASP A 305 41.18 -21.61 -3.51
#